data_beefe8cdcc253668c6c26cd948070f1b
#
_entry.id   beefe8cdcc253668c6c26cd948070f1b
#
_cell.length_a   1.000
_cell.length_b   1.000
_cell.length_c   1.000
_cell.angle_alpha   90.00
_cell.angle_beta   90.00
_cell.angle_gamma   90.00
#
_symmetry.space_group_name_H-M   'P 1'
#
loop_
_entity.id
_entity.type
_entity.pdbx_description
1 polymer ?
#
loop_
_entity_poly.entity_id
_entity_poly.type
_entity_poly.pdbx_seq_one_letter_code
_entity_poly.pdbx_strand_id
1 'polypeptide(L)'
;VVNSTIAIAGGRVLFVECRNPAVRALTSSRIGSPKLWENQYLIALDAQTGAKLWEQPVDTADGIVVFYLLAAEGKVFLASSAAGKYNLYAYSASEGKSLWQATHNWPHDNHGGHMQHPVVVRNTVFLEPCGYEAATGKLLTNDVGRHGGCATYAATSNALIYRGEGGRIAMWAMADAAVTSWYSLRPSCWLSTVPANGMVLSPEGGGGCSCGNWLETSIGFAPKLGPKTN
;
A
#
# COMPACT_ATOMS: atom_id res chain seq x y z
N VAL A 1 -16.22 -0.46 -10.46
CA VAL A 1 -14.78 -0.36 -10.15
C VAL A 1 -14.62 0.08 -8.71
N VAL A 2 -13.69 -0.52 -7.99
CA VAL A 2 -13.26 -0.06 -6.67
C VAL A 2 -12.15 0.97 -6.88
N ASN A 3 -12.39 2.22 -6.51
CA ASN A 3 -11.54 3.37 -6.89
C ASN A 3 -10.06 3.26 -6.48
N SER A 4 -9.77 2.59 -5.37
CA SER A 4 -8.39 2.41 -4.88
C SER A 4 -7.64 1.26 -5.57
N THR A 5 -8.21 0.65 -6.61
CA THR A 5 -7.66 -0.54 -7.25
C THR A 5 -7.47 -0.38 -8.76
N ILE A 6 -7.00 0.76 -9.22
CA ILE A 6 -6.70 0.97 -10.64
C ILE A 6 -5.19 1.10 -10.82
N ALA A 7 -4.62 0.26 -11.67
CA ALA A 7 -3.22 0.35 -12.07
C ALA A 7 -3.07 0.23 -13.59
N ILE A 8 -2.06 0.88 -14.14
CA ILE A 8 -1.71 0.78 -15.56
C ILE A 8 -0.27 0.28 -15.65
N ALA A 9 -0.07 -0.88 -16.24
CA ALA A 9 1.24 -1.47 -16.41
C ALA A 9 1.29 -2.44 -17.59
N GLY A 10 2.41 -2.48 -18.31
CA GLY A 10 2.65 -3.43 -19.39
C GLY A 10 1.58 -3.42 -20.48
N GLY A 11 1.05 -2.24 -20.84
CA GLY A 11 -0.02 -2.08 -21.83
C GLY A 11 -1.40 -2.55 -21.35
N ARG A 12 -1.61 -2.68 -20.04
CA ARG A 12 -2.88 -3.13 -19.43
C ARG A 12 -3.42 -2.11 -18.46
N VAL A 13 -4.74 -2.00 -18.41
CA VAL A 13 -5.48 -1.36 -17.30
C VAL A 13 -6.01 -2.47 -16.39
N LEU A 14 -5.61 -2.43 -15.15
CA LEU A 14 -5.91 -3.44 -14.13
C LEU A 14 -6.78 -2.82 -13.04
N PHE A 15 -7.86 -3.48 -12.66
CA PHE A 15 -8.76 -2.98 -11.62
C PHE A 15 -9.62 -4.10 -11.02
N VAL A 16 -10.23 -3.82 -9.88
CA VAL A 16 -11.25 -4.70 -9.27
C VAL A 16 -12.64 -4.21 -9.62
N GLU A 17 -13.44 -5.08 -10.19
CA GLU A 17 -14.86 -4.86 -10.47
C GLU A 17 -15.73 -5.55 -9.43
N CYS A 18 -16.65 -4.80 -8.84
CA CYS A 18 -17.72 -5.36 -8.01
C CYS A 18 -18.93 -5.67 -8.88
N ARG A 19 -19.35 -6.92 -8.92
CA ARG A 19 -20.55 -7.38 -9.63
C ARG A 19 -21.74 -7.64 -8.72
N ASN A 20 -21.59 -7.36 -7.42
CA ASN A 20 -22.68 -7.52 -6.48
C ASN A 20 -23.79 -6.46 -6.74
N PRO A 21 -25.03 -6.87 -7.06
CA PRO A 21 -26.12 -5.95 -7.35
C PRO A 21 -26.46 -5.01 -6.18
N ALA A 22 -26.30 -5.46 -4.95
CA ALA A 22 -26.54 -4.65 -3.77
C ALA A 22 -25.60 -3.44 -3.69
N VAL A 23 -24.32 -3.62 -4.08
CA VAL A 23 -23.34 -2.52 -4.13
C VAL A 23 -23.69 -1.51 -5.22
N ARG A 24 -24.18 -1.99 -6.37
CA ARG A 24 -24.56 -1.12 -7.50
C ARG A 24 -25.77 -0.23 -7.19
N ALA A 25 -26.62 -0.67 -6.28
CA ALA A 25 -27.80 0.08 -5.85
C ALA A 25 -27.52 1.09 -4.72
N LEU A 26 -26.30 1.09 -4.15
CA LEU A 26 -25.97 2.00 -3.06
C LEU A 26 -25.84 3.45 -3.56
N THR A 27 -26.49 4.37 -2.83
CA THR A 27 -26.34 5.81 -3.02
C THR A 27 -25.23 6.42 -2.15
N SER A 28 -24.70 5.66 -1.19
CA SER A 28 -23.64 6.05 -0.28
C SER A 28 -22.29 5.50 -0.72
N SER A 29 -21.22 6.29 -0.54
CA SER A 29 -19.84 5.85 -0.79
C SER A 29 -19.26 4.94 0.30
N ARG A 30 -19.97 4.74 1.41
CA ARG A 30 -19.52 3.87 2.51
C ARG A 30 -20.20 2.51 2.43
N ILE A 31 -19.40 1.46 2.35
CA ILE A 31 -19.84 0.07 2.34
C ILE A 31 -19.58 -0.50 3.74
N GLY A 32 -20.63 -0.62 4.54
CA GLY A 32 -20.54 -1.03 5.94
C GLY A 32 -20.71 -2.53 6.19
N SER A 33 -21.09 -3.33 5.19
CA SER A 33 -21.32 -4.76 5.35
C SER A 33 -20.33 -5.58 4.50
N PRO A 34 -19.63 -6.56 5.07
CA PRO A 34 -18.76 -7.48 4.32
C PRO A 34 -19.45 -8.18 3.16
N LYS A 35 -20.75 -8.49 3.28
CA LYS A 35 -21.57 -9.09 2.20
C LYS A 35 -21.60 -8.25 0.92
N LEU A 36 -21.39 -6.95 1.03
CA LEU A 36 -21.34 -6.06 -0.13
C LEU A 36 -20.07 -6.19 -0.94
N TRP A 37 -19.07 -6.91 -0.41
CA TRP A 37 -17.79 -7.17 -1.09
C TRP A 37 -17.74 -8.54 -1.76
N GLU A 38 -18.81 -9.28 -1.79
CA GLU A 38 -18.94 -10.52 -2.56
C GLU A 38 -18.94 -10.23 -4.06
N ASN A 39 -18.62 -11.22 -4.88
CA ASN A 39 -18.59 -11.13 -6.34
C ASN A 39 -17.63 -10.04 -6.87
N GLN A 40 -16.42 -10.03 -6.33
CA GLN A 40 -15.33 -9.17 -6.80
C GLN A 40 -14.49 -9.89 -7.86
N TYR A 41 -14.08 -9.16 -8.89
CA TYR A 41 -13.28 -9.70 -9.99
C TYR A 41 -12.09 -8.78 -10.27
N LEU A 42 -10.89 -9.35 -10.34
CA LEU A 42 -9.72 -8.68 -10.87
C LEU A 42 -9.79 -8.76 -12.40
N ILE A 43 -9.69 -7.63 -13.07
CA ILE A 43 -9.88 -7.51 -14.52
C ILE A 43 -8.66 -6.85 -15.14
N ALA A 44 -8.26 -7.35 -16.30
CA ALA A 44 -7.31 -6.69 -17.18
C ALA A 44 -7.95 -6.33 -18.52
N LEU A 45 -7.80 -5.08 -18.91
CA LEU A 45 -8.13 -4.61 -20.25
C LEU A 45 -6.85 -4.25 -20.98
N ASP A 46 -6.87 -4.38 -22.30
CA ASP A 46 -5.87 -3.79 -23.17
C ASP A 46 -5.95 -2.26 -23.07
N ALA A 47 -4.83 -1.60 -22.81
CA ALA A 47 -4.81 -0.17 -22.54
C ALA A 47 -5.07 0.70 -23.80
N GLN A 48 -4.92 0.14 -24.99
CA GLN A 48 -5.13 0.88 -26.25
C GLN A 48 -6.56 0.69 -26.77
N THR A 49 -7.05 -0.54 -26.72
CA THR A 49 -8.34 -0.92 -27.33
C THR A 49 -9.49 -0.99 -26.34
N GLY A 50 -9.21 -1.10 -25.04
CA GLY A 50 -10.20 -1.36 -24.02
C GLY A 50 -10.76 -2.79 -24.04
N ALA A 51 -10.25 -3.68 -24.90
CA ALA A 51 -10.68 -5.07 -24.95
C ALA A 51 -10.30 -5.82 -23.66
N LYS A 52 -11.23 -6.66 -23.17
CA LYS A 52 -10.95 -7.50 -22.01
C LYS A 52 -9.95 -8.59 -22.38
N LEU A 53 -8.82 -8.61 -21.68
CA LEU A 53 -7.78 -9.61 -21.86
C LEU A 53 -8.05 -10.86 -21.01
N TRP A 54 -8.36 -10.64 -19.72
CA TRP A 54 -8.71 -11.70 -18.77
C TRP A 54 -9.48 -11.17 -17.58
N GLU A 55 -10.08 -12.08 -16.82
CA GLU A 55 -10.69 -11.79 -15.51
C GLU A 55 -10.50 -12.97 -14.56
N GLN A 56 -10.39 -12.68 -13.26
CA GLN A 56 -10.29 -13.67 -12.19
C GLN A 56 -11.17 -13.28 -11.02
N PRO A 57 -11.92 -14.21 -10.39
CA PRO A 57 -12.59 -13.93 -9.15
C PRO A 57 -11.57 -13.66 -8.04
N VAL A 58 -11.88 -12.72 -7.15
CA VAL A 58 -11.10 -12.47 -5.94
C VAL A 58 -11.81 -13.15 -4.79
N ASP A 59 -11.08 -13.99 -4.06
CA ASP A 59 -11.61 -14.63 -2.85
C ASP A 59 -11.79 -13.56 -1.75
N THR A 60 -13.02 -13.47 -1.26
CA THR A 60 -13.42 -12.50 -0.25
C THR A 60 -14.10 -13.18 0.94
N ALA A 61 -13.82 -14.46 1.17
CA ALA A 61 -14.52 -15.28 2.16
C ALA A 61 -14.54 -14.68 3.57
N ASP A 62 -13.46 -13.99 3.98
CA ASP A 62 -13.37 -13.32 5.28
C ASP A 62 -13.94 -11.89 5.29
N GLY A 63 -14.54 -11.46 4.19
CA GLY A 63 -14.97 -10.08 3.98
C GLY A 63 -13.79 -9.15 3.66
N ILE A 64 -14.07 -8.03 3.02
CA ILE A 64 -13.04 -7.07 2.60
C ILE A 64 -13.43 -5.68 3.07
N VAL A 65 -12.51 -5.02 3.74
CA VAL A 65 -12.67 -3.63 4.17
C VAL A 65 -12.20 -2.68 3.08
N VAL A 66 -11.02 -2.93 2.49
CA VAL A 66 -10.43 -2.10 1.44
C VAL A 66 -9.55 -2.96 0.55
N PHE A 67 -9.62 -2.71 -0.76
CA PHE A 67 -8.66 -3.24 -1.73
C PHE A 67 -7.61 -2.20 -2.07
N TYR A 68 -6.36 -2.64 -2.16
CA TYR A 68 -5.28 -1.90 -2.78
C TYR A 68 -4.60 -2.76 -3.82
N LEU A 69 -4.30 -2.18 -4.97
CA LEU A 69 -3.73 -2.87 -6.11
C LEU A 69 -2.45 -2.18 -6.58
N LEU A 70 -1.43 -2.98 -6.85
CA LEU A 70 -0.15 -2.55 -7.39
C LEU A 70 0.26 -3.48 -8.51
N ALA A 71 0.78 -2.95 -9.61
CA ALA A 71 1.35 -3.74 -10.69
C ALA A 71 2.85 -3.47 -10.80
N ALA A 72 3.66 -4.53 -10.72
CA ALA A 72 5.11 -4.46 -10.83
C ALA A 72 5.69 -5.79 -11.33
N GLU A 73 6.78 -5.74 -12.09
CA GLU A 73 7.57 -6.90 -12.50
C GLU A 73 6.75 -8.04 -13.13
N GLY A 74 5.78 -7.68 -13.96
CA GLY A 74 4.89 -8.66 -14.63
C GLY A 74 3.86 -9.32 -13.71
N LYS A 75 3.69 -8.81 -12.50
CA LYS A 75 2.73 -9.29 -11.50
C LYS A 75 1.76 -8.20 -11.09
N VAL A 76 0.61 -8.64 -10.59
CA VAL A 76 -0.38 -7.80 -9.92
C VAL A 76 -0.45 -8.24 -8.47
N PHE A 77 -0.24 -7.30 -7.55
CA PHE A 77 -0.42 -7.51 -6.13
C PHE A 77 -1.70 -6.83 -5.68
N LEU A 78 -2.57 -7.58 -5.04
CA LEU A 78 -3.80 -7.09 -4.47
C LEU A 78 -3.75 -7.27 -2.96
N ALA A 79 -3.97 -6.19 -2.23
CA ALA A 79 -4.07 -6.23 -0.78
C ALA A 79 -5.51 -6.00 -0.34
N SER A 80 -5.97 -6.82 0.59
CA SER A 80 -7.24 -6.65 1.27
C SER A 80 -7.06 -6.74 2.78
N SER A 81 -8.02 -6.25 3.53
CA SER A 81 -8.00 -6.41 4.98
C SER A 81 -9.39 -6.67 5.53
N ALA A 82 -9.46 -7.59 6.47
CA ALA A 82 -10.65 -7.92 7.24
C ALA A 82 -10.31 -8.69 8.50
N ALA A 83 -11.14 -8.59 9.52
CA ALA A 83 -11.06 -9.39 10.74
C ALA A 83 -9.67 -9.37 11.42
N GLY A 84 -8.99 -8.23 11.43
CA GLY A 84 -7.68 -8.09 12.06
C GLY A 84 -6.51 -8.66 11.25
N LYS A 85 -6.71 -8.91 9.95
CA LYS A 85 -5.70 -9.49 9.06
C LYS A 85 -5.52 -8.66 7.80
N TYR A 86 -4.31 -8.73 7.24
CA TYR A 86 -4.03 -8.39 5.85
C TYR A 86 -3.94 -9.66 5.02
N ASN A 87 -4.55 -9.61 3.84
CA ASN A 87 -4.42 -10.64 2.80
C ASN A 87 -3.70 -10.02 1.61
N LEU A 88 -2.66 -10.66 1.15
CA LEU A 88 -1.88 -10.27 -0.02
C LEU A 88 -1.96 -11.38 -1.06
N TYR A 89 -2.40 -11.03 -2.24
CA TYR A 89 -2.55 -11.94 -3.38
C TYR A 89 -1.62 -11.50 -4.51
N ALA A 90 -0.99 -12.43 -5.15
CA ALA A 90 -0.21 -12.17 -6.36
C ALA A 90 -0.77 -12.94 -7.55
N TYR A 91 -0.91 -12.24 -8.67
CA TYR A 91 -1.39 -12.77 -9.94
C TYR A 91 -0.39 -12.47 -11.06
N SER A 92 -0.35 -13.32 -12.09
CA SER A 92 0.33 -13.01 -13.33
C SER A 92 -0.38 -11.83 -14.03
N ALA A 93 0.35 -10.78 -14.35
CA ALA A 93 -0.24 -9.65 -15.07
C ALA A 93 -0.62 -9.99 -16.52
N SER A 94 0.03 -10.99 -17.13
CA SER A 94 -0.25 -11.41 -18.51
C SER A 94 -1.47 -12.31 -18.63
N GLU A 95 -1.71 -13.19 -17.65
CA GLU A 95 -2.69 -14.28 -17.74
C GLU A 95 -3.78 -14.20 -16.66
N GLY A 96 -3.60 -13.37 -15.62
CA GLY A 96 -4.48 -13.33 -14.47
C GLY A 96 -4.39 -14.54 -13.55
N LYS A 97 -3.48 -15.49 -13.83
CA LYS A 97 -3.32 -16.70 -13.02
C LYS A 97 -2.85 -16.33 -11.61
N SER A 98 -3.50 -16.90 -10.59
CA SER A 98 -3.03 -16.81 -9.20
C SER A 98 -1.65 -17.48 -9.07
N LEU A 99 -0.71 -16.77 -8.47
CA LEU A 99 0.66 -17.22 -8.25
C LEU A 99 0.85 -17.67 -6.81
N TRP A 100 0.50 -16.84 -5.86
CA TRP A 100 0.58 -17.12 -4.44
C TRP A 100 -0.31 -16.17 -3.64
N GLN A 101 -0.54 -16.52 -2.38
CA GLN A 101 -1.20 -15.66 -1.38
C GLN A 101 -0.50 -15.76 -0.03
N ALA A 102 -0.58 -14.71 0.75
CA ALA A 102 -0.09 -14.66 2.12
C ALA A 102 -1.08 -13.90 2.99
N THR A 103 -1.14 -14.27 4.27
CA THR A 103 -1.99 -13.63 5.26
C THR A 103 -1.18 -13.41 6.52
N HIS A 104 -1.32 -12.23 7.13
CA HIS A 104 -0.73 -11.95 8.44
C HIS A 104 -1.65 -11.02 9.25
N ASN A 105 -1.42 -10.95 10.55
CA ASN A 105 -2.21 -10.09 11.42
C ASN A 105 -1.87 -8.62 11.20
N TRP A 106 -2.87 -7.75 11.41
CA TRP A 106 -2.64 -6.32 11.51
C TRP A 106 -1.63 -6.02 12.61
N PRO A 107 -0.75 -5.04 12.41
CA PRO A 107 -0.03 -4.46 13.52
C PRO A 107 -1.02 -3.84 14.52
N HIS A 108 -0.60 -3.74 15.76
CA HIS A 108 -1.36 -3.06 16.79
C HIS A 108 -1.71 -1.62 16.34
N ASP A 109 -2.96 -1.22 16.52
CA ASP A 109 -3.45 0.15 16.32
C ASP A 109 -3.30 0.71 14.88
N ASN A 110 -3.79 -0.01 13.90
CA ASN A 110 -3.73 0.43 12.50
C ASN A 110 -5.04 0.99 11.92
N HIS A 111 -5.95 1.44 12.75
CA HIS A 111 -7.26 1.98 12.34
C HIS A 111 -8.12 1.04 11.47
N GLY A 112 -8.07 -0.25 11.74
CA GLY A 112 -8.89 -1.24 11.06
C GLY A 112 -8.35 -1.71 9.71
N GLY A 113 -7.07 -1.49 9.42
CA GLY A 113 -6.38 -2.06 8.26
C GLY A 113 -6.63 -1.37 6.92
N HIS A 114 -7.29 -0.23 6.90
CA HIS A 114 -7.65 0.44 5.64
C HIS A 114 -6.61 1.46 5.14
N MET A 115 -5.47 1.56 5.82
CA MET A 115 -4.47 2.58 5.53
C MET A 115 -3.25 2.06 4.77
N GLN A 116 -3.16 0.75 4.56
CA GLN A 116 -1.93 0.15 4.08
C GLN A 116 -1.97 -0.23 2.61
N HIS A 117 -1.22 0.51 1.81
CA HIS A 117 -0.88 0.13 0.44
C HIS A 117 0.35 -0.77 0.41
N PRO A 118 0.37 -1.83 -0.39
CA PRO A 118 1.61 -2.54 -0.65
C PRO A 118 2.57 -1.66 -1.45
N VAL A 119 3.87 -1.85 -1.25
CA VAL A 119 4.92 -1.28 -2.09
C VAL A 119 5.87 -2.36 -2.54
N VAL A 120 6.39 -2.25 -3.77
CA VAL A 120 7.41 -3.16 -4.28
C VAL A 120 8.73 -2.44 -4.36
N VAL A 121 9.76 -3.04 -3.75
CA VAL A 121 11.14 -2.58 -3.87
C VAL A 121 12.00 -3.76 -4.27
N ARG A 122 12.64 -3.68 -5.42
CA ARG A 122 13.38 -4.81 -5.98
C ARG A 122 12.48 -6.05 -6.01
N ASN A 123 12.95 -7.18 -5.53
CA ASN A 123 12.20 -8.44 -5.48
C ASN A 123 11.34 -8.62 -4.21
N THR A 124 11.02 -7.55 -3.50
CA THR A 124 10.24 -7.64 -2.25
C THR A 124 8.99 -6.80 -2.32
N VAL A 125 7.84 -7.41 -2.05
CA VAL A 125 6.59 -6.70 -1.80
C VAL A 125 6.39 -6.55 -0.30
N PHE A 126 6.23 -5.31 0.14
CA PHE A 126 6.01 -4.96 1.54
C PHE A 126 4.53 -4.63 1.76
N LEU A 127 3.96 -5.23 2.78
CA LEU A 127 2.66 -4.90 3.35
C LEU A 127 2.79 -5.00 4.87
N GLU A 128 2.64 -3.91 5.57
CA GLU A 128 2.93 -3.76 7.00
C GLU A 128 2.48 -4.95 7.86
N PRO A 129 3.32 -5.48 8.76
CA PRO A 129 4.74 -5.16 8.96
C PRO A 129 5.69 -6.05 8.15
N CYS A 130 5.15 -6.84 7.23
CA CYS A 130 5.85 -7.92 6.56
C CYS A 130 6.42 -7.52 5.20
N GLY A 131 7.49 -8.21 4.79
CA GLY A 131 8.03 -8.21 3.44
C GLY A 131 8.12 -9.62 2.88
N TYR A 132 7.62 -9.81 1.66
CA TYR A 132 7.56 -11.10 0.99
C TYR A 132 8.35 -11.08 -0.31
N GLU A 133 8.99 -12.18 -0.65
CA GLU A 133 9.59 -12.35 -1.97
C GLU A 133 8.51 -12.24 -3.05
N ALA A 134 8.65 -11.29 -3.95
CA ALA A 134 7.64 -11.00 -4.95
C ALA A 134 7.35 -12.16 -5.90
N ALA A 135 8.33 -13.04 -6.13
CA ALA A 135 8.19 -14.19 -7.00
C ALA A 135 7.40 -15.35 -6.37
N THR A 136 7.59 -15.61 -5.09
CA THR A 136 7.13 -16.85 -4.44
C THR A 136 6.16 -16.65 -3.28
N GLY A 137 6.07 -15.42 -2.73
CA GLY A 137 5.33 -15.15 -1.50
C GLY A 137 6.03 -15.62 -0.23
N LYS A 138 7.30 -16.04 -0.32
CA LYS A 138 8.09 -16.41 0.85
C LYS A 138 8.28 -15.20 1.75
N LEU A 139 7.99 -15.35 3.05
CA LEU A 139 8.23 -14.32 4.04
C LEU A 139 9.74 -14.07 4.18
N LEU A 140 10.18 -12.84 3.96
CA LEU A 140 11.57 -12.41 4.07
C LEU A 140 11.81 -11.65 5.37
N THR A 141 10.85 -10.83 5.78
CA THR A 141 10.87 -10.13 7.07
C THR A 141 9.45 -10.02 7.63
N ASN A 142 9.32 -10.10 8.93
CA ASN A 142 8.06 -9.95 9.66
C ASN A 142 7.98 -8.64 10.44
N ASP A 143 9.00 -7.81 10.37
CA ASP A 143 9.06 -6.52 11.04
C ASP A 143 9.93 -5.53 10.26
N VAL A 144 9.30 -4.45 9.82
CA VAL A 144 9.96 -3.31 9.17
C VAL A 144 9.96 -2.07 10.08
N GLY A 145 9.89 -2.28 11.38
CA GLY A 145 9.97 -1.22 12.39
C GLY A 145 8.75 -0.31 12.45
N ARG A 146 7.65 -0.67 11.80
CA ARG A 146 6.36 0.04 11.88
C ARG A 146 5.28 -0.89 12.44
N HIS A 147 4.55 -0.39 13.42
CA HIS A 147 3.54 -1.16 14.15
C HIS A 147 2.21 -0.41 14.25
N GLY A 148 1.68 0.00 13.10
CA GLY A 148 0.40 0.65 13.00
C GLY A 148 0.45 2.16 12.77
N GLY A 149 -0.68 2.81 12.90
CA GLY A 149 -0.85 4.25 12.69
C GLY A 149 -1.36 4.60 11.29
N CYS A 150 -1.53 5.89 11.05
CA CYS A 150 -1.98 6.43 9.76
C CYS A 150 -0.83 6.55 8.77
N ALA A 151 -1.17 6.86 7.52
CA ALA A 151 -0.30 6.93 6.35
C ALA A 151 0.23 5.56 5.89
N THR A 152 0.68 5.49 4.67
CA THR A 152 1.21 4.27 4.05
C THR A 152 2.72 4.39 3.87
N TYR A 153 3.37 3.32 3.43
CA TYR A 153 4.76 3.37 3.03
C TYR A 153 4.96 4.27 1.81
N ALA A 154 6.05 5.02 1.83
CA ALA A 154 6.75 5.45 0.63
C ALA A 154 8.06 4.68 0.55
N ALA A 155 8.56 4.39 -0.63
CA ALA A 155 9.74 3.58 -0.80
C ALA A 155 10.76 4.23 -1.74
N THR A 156 12.03 4.00 -1.42
CA THR A 156 13.16 4.22 -2.32
C THR A 156 13.74 2.86 -2.72
N SER A 157 14.80 2.85 -3.52
CA SER A 157 15.48 1.61 -3.88
C SER A 157 16.12 0.85 -2.70
N ASN A 158 16.24 1.47 -1.51
CA ASN A 158 16.97 0.93 -0.37
C ASN A 158 16.35 1.25 1.00
N ALA A 159 15.20 1.89 1.05
CA ALA A 159 14.53 2.24 2.30
C ALA A 159 13.01 2.31 2.16
N LEU A 160 12.32 2.03 3.26
CA LEU A 160 10.92 2.38 3.47
C LEU A 160 10.83 3.63 4.34
N ILE A 161 9.93 4.54 4.00
CA ILE A 161 9.68 5.77 4.74
C ILE A 161 8.22 5.78 5.13
N TYR A 162 7.93 6.05 6.39
CA TYR A 162 6.59 5.95 6.95
C TYR A 162 6.40 6.84 8.16
N ARG A 163 5.19 6.92 8.65
CA ARG A 163 4.87 7.51 9.93
C ARG A 163 5.20 6.51 11.03
N GLY A 164 6.22 6.82 11.83
CA GLY A 164 6.60 6.05 13.01
C GLY A 164 5.81 6.44 14.25
N GLU A 165 6.14 5.83 15.38
CA GLU A 165 5.53 6.10 16.67
C GLU A 165 5.66 7.57 17.09
N GLY A 166 4.69 8.07 17.88
CA GLY A 166 4.71 9.42 18.39
C GLY A 166 4.62 10.51 17.34
N GLY A 167 4.06 10.22 16.16
CA GLY A 167 3.86 11.21 15.10
C GLY A 167 5.15 11.72 14.48
N ARG A 168 6.11 10.86 14.23
CA ARG A 168 7.40 11.19 13.59
C ARG A 168 7.47 10.62 12.17
N ILE A 169 8.33 11.17 11.33
CA ILE A 169 8.76 10.50 10.11
C ILE A 169 9.82 9.47 10.52
N ALA A 170 9.72 8.26 10.02
CA ALA A 170 10.70 7.21 10.21
C ALA A 170 11.13 6.63 8.87
N MET A 171 12.37 6.17 8.82
CA MET A 171 12.96 5.48 7.67
C MET A 171 13.59 4.18 8.16
N TRP A 172 13.17 3.07 7.56
CA TRP A 172 13.76 1.76 7.76
C TRP A 172 14.70 1.46 6.59
N ALA A 173 15.97 1.26 6.89
CA ALA A 173 17.00 0.96 5.90
C ALA A 173 17.03 -0.55 5.61
N MET A 174 16.99 -0.94 4.32
CA MET A 174 16.97 -2.36 3.92
C MET A 174 18.29 -3.08 4.13
N ALA A 175 19.38 -2.34 4.24
CA ALA A 175 20.72 -2.93 4.33
C ALA A 175 20.99 -3.58 5.69
N ASP A 176 20.50 -2.99 6.76
CA ASP A 176 20.81 -3.36 8.14
C ASP A 176 19.59 -3.37 9.05
N ALA A 177 18.40 -3.15 8.49
CA ALA A 177 17.13 -3.01 9.22
C ALA A 177 17.12 -1.87 10.26
N ALA A 178 18.03 -0.91 10.17
CA ALA A 178 18.10 0.22 11.08
C ALA A 178 16.93 1.20 10.85
N VAL A 179 16.37 1.73 11.93
CA VAL A 179 15.32 2.74 11.90
C VAL A 179 15.89 4.10 12.32
N THR A 180 15.78 5.07 11.43
CA THR A 180 16.06 6.49 11.73
C THR A 180 14.74 7.25 11.85
N SER A 181 14.60 8.12 12.86
CA SER A 181 13.38 8.88 13.10
C SER A 181 13.66 10.38 13.23
N TRP A 182 12.76 11.20 12.67
CA TRP A 182 12.77 12.66 12.80
C TRP A 182 11.56 13.09 13.63
N TYR A 183 11.84 13.63 14.79
CA TYR A 183 10.84 14.04 15.77
C TYR A 183 10.13 15.32 15.33
N SER A 184 8.92 15.51 15.83
CA SER A 184 8.05 16.67 15.55
C SER A 184 7.76 16.90 14.06
N LEU A 185 8.00 15.91 13.23
CA LEU A 185 7.74 15.91 11.80
C LEU A 185 6.93 14.66 11.47
N ARG A 186 5.79 14.83 10.84
CA ARG A 186 5.02 13.67 10.38
C ARG A 186 4.38 13.97 9.03
N PRO A 187 4.20 12.96 8.19
CA PRO A 187 3.31 13.07 7.05
C PRO A 187 1.86 13.18 7.54
N SER A 188 0.99 13.61 6.66
CA SER A 188 -0.45 13.61 6.86
C SER A 188 -0.99 12.26 7.32
N CYS A 189 -2.22 12.28 7.86
CA CYS A 189 -2.92 11.04 8.19
C CYS A 189 -3.19 10.15 6.98
N TRP A 190 -3.37 10.72 5.78
CA TRP A 190 -3.75 10.00 4.57
C TRP A 190 -2.68 10.07 3.48
N LEU A 191 -1.78 11.02 3.58
CA LEU A 191 -0.70 11.21 2.63
C LEU A 191 0.60 10.74 3.25
N SER A 192 1.42 10.07 2.48
CA SER A 192 2.76 9.69 2.88
C SER A 192 3.77 10.77 2.49
N THR A 193 5.01 10.58 2.91
CA THR A 193 6.15 11.31 2.36
C THR A 193 6.35 10.95 0.89
N VAL A 194 6.97 11.82 0.13
CA VAL A 194 7.32 11.61 -1.28
C VAL A 194 8.83 11.66 -1.43
N PRO A 195 9.51 10.53 -1.56
CA PRO A 195 10.93 10.53 -1.94
C PRO A 195 11.05 10.84 -3.44
N ALA A 196 11.69 11.95 -3.75
CA ALA A 196 11.89 12.39 -5.13
C ALA A 196 13.18 13.22 -5.26
N ASN A 197 13.88 13.07 -6.37
CA ASN A 197 15.06 13.88 -6.73
C ASN A 197 16.13 13.96 -5.61
N GLY A 198 16.36 12.86 -4.89
CA GLY A 198 17.29 12.82 -3.78
C GLY A 198 16.81 13.51 -2.51
N MET A 199 15.56 13.90 -2.45
CA MET A 199 14.93 14.54 -1.28
C MET A 199 13.82 13.65 -0.73
N VAL A 200 13.47 13.86 0.53
CA VAL A 200 12.23 13.35 1.14
C VAL A 200 11.32 14.54 1.39
N LEU A 201 10.19 14.58 0.72
CA LEU A 201 9.20 15.63 0.85
C LEU A 201 8.08 15.16 1.76
N SER A 202 7.80 15.88 2.82
CA SER A 202 6.69 15.63 3.73
C SER A 202 5.67 16.74 3.56
N PRO A 203 4.54 16.48 2.87
CA PRO A 203 3.49 17.48 2.73
C PRO A 203 2.80 17.73 4.07
N GLU A 204 2.39 18.96 4.30
CA GLU A 204 1.48 19.26 5.39
C GLU A 204 0.17 18.53 5.21
N GLY A 205 -0.29 17.91 6.25
CA GLY A 205 -1.42 16.99 6.19
C GLY A 205 -2.75 17.51 6.60
N GLY A 206 -2.87 18.80 6.82
CA GLY A 206 -4.11 19.40 7.29
C GLY A 206 -4.52 18.96 8.70
N GLY A 207 -5.18 19.82 9.39
CA GLY A 207 -5.60 19.63 10.76
C GLY A 207 -6.66 18.55 10.98
N GLY A 208 -7.04 18.38 12.20
CA GLY A 208 -8.16 17.53 12.62
C GLY A 208 -7.77 16.24 13.31
N CYS A 209 -6.50 15.88 13.35
CA CYS A 209 -6.02 14.75 14.11
C CYS A 209 -5.13 15.22 15.27
N SER A 210 -5.50 14.89 16.49
CA SER A 210 -4.76 15.22 17.71
C SER A 210 -3.63 14.25 18.05
N CYS A 211 -3.11 13.52 17.08
CA CYS A 211 -2.13 12.45 17.30
C CYS A 211 -0.70 12.94 17.59
N GLY A 212 -0.54 13.93 18.41
CA GLY A 212 0.76 14.45 18.87
C GLY A 212 1.12 15.82 18.29
N ASN A 213 2.18 16.40 18.81
CA ASN A 213 2.69 17.70 18.42
C ASN A 213 3.61 17.55 17.19
N TRP A 214 3.33 18.29 16.13
CA TRP A 214 4.16 18.35 14.92
C TRP A 214 4.14 19.76 14.33
N LEU A 215 5.08 20.03 13.46
CA LEU A 215 5.08 21.25 12.68
C LEU A 215 4.01 21.16 11.58
N GLU A 216 3.09 22.11 11.58
CA GLU A 216 2.05 22.26 10.56
C GLU A 216 2.64 22.99 9.33
N THR A 217 3.51 22.30 8.60
CA THR A 217 4.16 22.85 7.42
C THR A 217 4.62 21.74 6.48
N SER A 218 4.73 22.04 5.21
CA SER A 218 5.38 21.18 4.23
C SER A 218 6.90 21.33 4.34
N ILE A 219 7.60 20.21 4.44
CA ILE A 219 9.05 20.16 4.65
C ILE A 219 9.70 19.28 3.61
N GLY A 220 10.84 19.71 3.10
CA GLY A 220 11.74 18.91 2.27
C GLY A 220 13.07 18.68 2.97
N PHE A 221 13.50 17.42 3.00
CA PHE A 221 14.82 17.01 3.48
C PHE A 221 15.73 16.73 2.30
N ALA A 222 16.85 17.41 2.21
CA ALA A 222 17.91 17.10 1.28
C ALA A 222 19.10 16.45 2.01
N PRO A 223 19.90 15.61 1.35
CA PRO A 223 21.15 15.15 1.91
C PRO A 223 22.05 16.35 2.25
N LYS A 224 22.74 16.28 3.37
CA LYS A 224 23.79 17.24 3.68
C LYS A 224 24.89 17.08 2.63
N LEU A 225 25.10 18.13 1.83
CA LEU A 225 26.24 18.15 0.90
C LEU A 225 27.51 18.05 1.73
N GLY A 226 28.32 17.04 1.48
CA GLY A 226 29.67 16.96 2.05
C GLY A 226 30.48 18.19 1.68
N PRO A 227 31.59 18.50 2.40
CA PRO A 227 32.49 19.55 1.98
C PRO A 227 32.94 19.24 0.55
N LYS A 228 32.84 20.25 -0.34
CA LYS A 228 33.40 20.12 -1.68
C LYS A 228 34.90 19.84 -1.49
N THR A 229 35.32 18.65 -1.82
CA THR A 229 36.76 18.38 -1.97
C THR A 229 37.19 19.17 -3.18
N ASN A 230 37.93 20.27 -2.95
CA ASN A 230 38.63 21.01 -4.01
C ASN A 230 39.73 20.14 -4.61
#